data_6171bdfe9219540f3b3c9a0fc888f134
#
_entry.id   6171bdfe9219540f3b3c9a0fc888f134
#
_cell.length_a   1.000
_cell.length_b   1.000
_cell.length_c   1.000
_cell.angle_alpha   90.00
_cell.angle_beta   90.00
_cell.angle_gamma   90.00
#
_symmetry.space_group_name_H-M   'P 1'
#
loop_
_entity.id
_entity.type
_entity.pdbx_description
1 polymer ?
#
loop_
_entity_poly.entity_id
_entity_poly.type
_entity_poly.pdbx_seq_one_letter_code
_entity_poly.pdbx_strand_id
1 'polypeptide(L)'
;MPLRLLLVRHGLSSFNKERRIQGRDDLSNLSEEGHEQARALGRSLQDVSIQAVYSSPLQRAAATTASLLETQGGQAPDPVFDDGLLEVDLEPWSGQTIDELMQGSTEAYKIWKQRPMELELQRRDGSSYKPLPELMKQARGFISTLLERHPATGNDTVLVVAHNAILRCLMLVLLGEPDHGFRRLRVDNTSLSVFNIRPGDNGPQVQIECLNSTTHLQPLPNKGKNARLILVRHGETDWNKAGRFQGQIDIPLNENGRRQAAAARDFLKDIPIDRAWSSTLSRPTETAQIILEAHPDVPLTQIDGLVEIGHGVWEGKLESEIREDWSELLDTWKRAPETVQMPEGETIQDVWARSVRSWGEIAGELKPEETVLVVAHDAVNKTILCDLLGLTPADIWAVKQGNGGVTVVDIAADPGQPAVVTCLNLTSHFGSVIDRTAAGAL
;
A
#
# COMPACT_ATOMS: atom_id res chain seq x y z
N MET A 1 -10.91 -11.50 -14.82
CA MET A 1 -10.03 -10.93 -13.76
C MET A 1 -10.28 -9.44 -13.71
N PRO A 2 -9.94 -8.69 -12.66
CA PRO A 2 -10.05 -7.23 -12.66
C PRO A 2 -9.03 -6.59 -13.61
N LEU A 3 -9.26 -5.34 -14.03
CA LEU A 3 -8.19 -4.49 -14.54
C LEU A 3 -7.14 -4.33 -13.44
N ARG A 4 -5.87 -4.59 -13.76
CA ARG A 4 -4.75 -4.45 -12.81
C ARG A 4 -3.85 -3.30 -13.23
N LEU A 5 -3.62 -2.35 -12.34
CA LEU A 5 -2.67 -1.27 -12.53
C LEU A 5 -1.39 -1.53 -11.73
N LEU A 6 -0.26 -1.51 -12.42
CA LEU A 6 1.09 -1.59 -11.86
C LEU A 6 1.68 -0.19 -11.89
N LEU A 7 1.73 0.49 -10.76
CA LEU A 7 2.25 1.85 -10.63
C LEU A 7 3.71 1.79 -10.16
N VAL A 8 4.62 2.36 -10.93
CA VAL A 8 6.07 2.31 -10.70
C VAL A 8 6.66 3.72 -10.72
N ARG A 9 7.40 4.08 -9.69
CA ARG A 9 8.20 5.30 -9.69
C ARG A 9 9.52 5.07 -10.43
N HIS A 10 9.98 6.08 -11.17
CA HIS A 10 11.30 6.04 -11.82
C HIS A 10 12.42 5.64 -10.85
N GLY A 11 13.48 5.03 -11.38
CA GLY A 11 14.67 4.63 -10.64
C GLY A 11 15.46 5.81 -10.08
N LEU A 12 16.51 5.51 -9.34
CA LEU A 12 17.35 6.52 -8.70
C LEU A 12 18.00 7.44 -9.75
N SER A 13 17.68 8.73 -9.70
CA SER A 13 18.20 9.75 -10.61
C SER A 13 19.38 10.53 -10.00
N SER A 14 20.10 11.30 -10.85
CA SER A 14 21.18 12.18 -10.40
C SER A 14 20.70 13.17 -9.31
N PHE A 15 19.55 13.82 -9.53
CA PHE A 15 18.98 14.76 -8.56
C PHE A 15 18.49 14.08 -7.27
N ASN A 16 18.04 12.82 -7.33
CA ASN A 16 17.73 12.07 -6.11
C ASN A 16 19.00 11.87 -5.25
N LYS A 17 20.14 11.51 -5.88
CA LYS A 17 21.44 11.35 -5.19
C LYS A 17 21.90 12.66 -4.56
N GLU A 18 21.72 13.77 -5.26
CA GLU A 18 22.11 15.10 -4.80
C GLU A 18 21.07 15.76 -3.87
N ARG A 19 19.92 15.12 -3.61
CA ARG A 19 18.82 15.66 -2.82
C ARG A 19 18.30 17.01 -3.36
N ARG A 20 18.21 17.12 -4.70
CA ARG A 20 17.66 18.29 -5.39
C ARG A 20 16.18 18.09 -5.74
N ILE A 21 15.43 19.18 -5.75
CA ILE A 21 14.07 19.23 -6.26
C ILE A 21 14.11 19.04 -7.78
N GLN A 22 13.30 18.12 -8.32
CA GLN A 22 13.27 17.81 -9.74
C GLN A 22 12.10 18.50 -10.46
N GLY A 23 10.89 18.37 -9.94
CA GLY A 23 9.69 18.87 -10.62
C GLY A 23 9.57 18.34 -12.05
N ARG A 24 9.18 19.22 -12.98
CA ARG A 24 9.04 18.93 -14.42
C ARG A 24 10.30 19.15 -15.24
N ASP A 25 11.36 19.66 -14.64
CA ASP A 25 12.64 19.80 -15.33
C ASP A 25 13.20 18.44 -15.74
N ASP A 26 13.74 18.40 -16.95
CA ASP A 26 14.34 17.22 -17.55
C ASP A 26 15.88 17.24 -17.51
N LEU A 27 16.43 17.95 -16.50
CA LEU A 27 17.86 18.03 -16.23
C LEU A 27 18.44 16.82 -15.52
N SER A 28 17.57 16.00 -14.91
CA SER A 28 17.94 14.86 -14.08
C SER A 28 17.89 13.57 -14.89
N ASN A 29 19.02 12.91 -15.04
CA ASN A 29 19.16 11.62 -15.72
C ASN A 29 19.00 10.46 -14.73
N LEU A 30 18.59 9.29 -15.24
CA LEU A 30 18.63 8.05 -14.48
C LEU A 30 20.10 7.68 -14.21
N SER A 31 20.42 7.30 -12.97
CA SER A 31 21.78 6.85 -12.62
C SER A 31 21.97 5.38 -13.02
N GLU A 32 23.23 4.91 -13.10
CA GLU A 32 23.51 3.48 -13.35
C GLU A 32 22.82 2.58 -12.32
N GLU A 33 22.85 2.98 -11.06
CA GLU A 33 22.10 2.29 -10.00
C GLU A 33 20.59 2.29 -10.27
N GLY A 34 20.03 3.41 -10.79
CA GLY A 34 18.62 3.49 -11.19
C GLY A 34 18.27 2.56 -12.34
N HIS A 35 19.17 2.37 -13.30
CA HIS A 35 19.04 1.38 -14.38
C HIS A 35 19.01 -0.04 -13.82
N GLU A 36 19.92 -0.37 -12.89
CA GLU A 36 19.93 -1.70 -12.26
C GLU A 36 18.69 -1.96 -11.38
N GLN A 37 18.21 -0.96 -10.65
CA GLN A 37 16.95 -1.03 -9.93
C GLN A 37 15.78 -1.35 -10.86
N ALA A 38 15.69 -0.67 -12.02
CA ALA A 38 14.66 -0.90 -13.01
C ALA A 38 14.74 -2.30 -13.63
N ARG A 39 15.95 -2.79 -13.96
CA ARG A 39 16.16 -4.16 -14.45
C ARG A 39 15.78 -5.20 -13.38
N ALA A 40 16.10 -4.97 -12.12
CA ALA A 40 15.72 -5.86 -11.02
C ALA A 40 14.18 -5.98 -10.90
N LEU A 41 13.47 -4.85 -11.01
CA LEU A 41 12.01 -4.86 -11.05
C LEU A 41 11.49 -5.61 -12.29
N GLY A 42 12.07 -5.39 -13.47
CA GLY A 42 11.70 -6.10 -14.70
C GLY A 42 11.81 -7.62 -14.53
N ARG A 43 12.92 -8.10 -13.94
CA ARG A 43 13.08 -9.53 -13.61
C ARG A 43 12.00 -10.06 -12.68
N SER A 44 11.58 -9.29 -11.69
CA SER A 44 10.51 -9.70 -10.76
C SER A 44 9.11 -9.74 -11.39
N LEU A 45 8.94 -9.11 -12.55
CA LEU A 45 7.70 -9.06 -13.34
C LEU A 45 7.69 -10.02 -14.54
N GLN A 46 8.67 -10.91 -14.69
CA GLN A 46 8.78 -11.80 -15.87
C GLN A 46 7.55 -12.68 -16.10
N ASP A 47 6.91 -13.13 -15.02
CA ASP A 47 5.70 -13.95 -15.08
C ASP A 47 4.40 -13.15 -15.20
N VAL A 48 4.49 -11.82 -15.33
CA VAL A 48 3.33 -10.92 -15.41
C VAL A 48 3.13 -10.51 -16.86
N SER A 49 2.00 -10.91 -17.47
CA SER A 49 1.61 -10.45 -18.80
C SER A 49 1.12 -9.00 -18.72
N ILE A 50 1.74 -8.10 -19.48
CA ILE A 50 1.43 -6.66 -19.52
C ILE A 50 0.79 -6.34 -20.87
N GLN A 51 -0.44 -5.80 -20.86
CA GLN A 51 -1.22 -5.48 -22.06
C GLN A 51 -1.03 -4.04 -22.52
N ALA A 52 -0.64 -3.12 -21.64
CA ALA A 52 -0.34 -1.74 -22.00
C ALA A 52 0.75 -1.15 -21.09
N VAL A 53 1.54 -0.23 -21.64
CA VAL A 53 2.59 0.48 -20.91
C VAL A 53 2.42 1.97 -21.14
N TYR A 54 2.29 2.74 -20.06
CA TYR A 54 2.30 4.21 -20.06
C TYR A 54 3.51 4.72 -19.30
N SER A 55 4.15 5.75 -19.82
CA SER A 55 5.30 6.37 -19.16
C SER A 55 5.22 7.89 -19.21
N SER A 56 5.67 8.55 -18.15
CA SER A 56 6.01 9.97 -18.25
C SER A 56 7.07 10.18 -19.32
N PRO A 57 6.98 11.27 -20.13
CA PRO A 57 7.97 11.57 -21.15
C PRO A 57 9.31 12.05 -20.58
N LEU A 58 9.40 12.41 -19.28
CA LEU A 58 10.66 12.87 -18.69
C LEU A 58 11.71 11.75 -18.70
N GLN A 59 12.95 12.10 -19.09
CA GLN A 59 14.04 11.16 -19.39
C GLN A 59 14.23 10.08 -18.31
N ARG A 60 14.20 10.45 -17.03
CA ARG A 60 14.38 9.49 -15.91
C ARG A 60 13.28 8.44 -15.84
N ALA A 61 12.03 8.78 -16.21
CA ALA A 61 10.93 7.82 -16.26
C ALA A 61 10.98 6.97 -17.54
N ALA A 62 11.24 7.60 -18.69
CA ALA A 62 11.39 6.91 -19.97
C ALA A 62 12.55 5.90 -19.93
N ALA A 63 13.72 6.29 -19.38
CA ALA A 63 14.86 5.39 -19.20
C ALA A 63 14.57 4.25 -18.22
N THR A 64 13.81 4.52 -17.15
CA THR A 64 13.35 3.47 -16.22
C THR A 64 12.45 2.46 -16.93
N THR A 65 11.49 2.94 -17.72
CA THR A 65 10.59 2.09 -18.52
C THR A 65 11.37 1.20 -19.48
N ALA A 66 12.33 1.76 -20.22
CA ALA A 66 13.17 1.00 -21.14
C ALA A 66 13.96 -0.10 -20.42
N SER A 67 14.65 0.23 -19.31
CA SER A 67 15.44 -0.73 -18.54
C SER A 67 14.60 -1.83 -17.87
N LEU A 68 13.37 -1.50 -17.44
CA LEU A 68 12.41 -2.46 -16.90
C LEU A 68 11.98 -3.44 -17.98
N LEU A 69 11.57 -2.95 -19.14
CA LEU A 69 11.07 -3.77 -20.26
C LEU A 69 12.17 -4.64 -20.87
N GLU A 70 13.44 -4.20 -20.85
CA GLU A 70 14.59 -5.00 -21.28
C GLU A 70 14.68 -6.36 -20.56
N THR A 71 14.26 -6.43 -19.30
CA THR A 71 14.39 -7.63 -18.46
C THR A 71 13.05 -8.28 -18.09
N GLN A 72 11.93 -7.67 -18.44
CA GLN A 72 10.57 -8.18 -18.13
C GLN A 72 10.18 -9.41 -18.97
N GLY A 73 10.94 -9.74 -20.04
CA GLY A 73 10.73 -10.98 -20.80
C GLY A 73 10.12 -10.77 -22.20
N GLY A 74 10.03 -9.55 -22.69
CA GLY A 74 9.94 -9.24 -24.12
C GLY A 74 8.56 -9.35 -24.78
N GLN A 75 7.46 -9.39 -24.02
CA GLN A 75 6.10 -9.42 -24.58
C GLN A 75 5.25 -8.17 -24.26
N ALA A 76 5.82 -7.21 -23.52
CA ALA A 76 5.11 -5.95 -23.26
C ALA A 76 5.07 -5.09 -24.53
N PRO A 77 3.96 -4.37 -24.80
CA PRO A 77 3.86 -3.44 -25.91
C PRO A 77 4.79 -2.23 -25.72
N ASP A 78 5.05 -1.51 -26.81
CA ASP A 78 5.80 -0.25 -26.78
C ASP A 78 5.13 0.76 -25.83
N PRO A 79 5.90 1.54 -25.05
CA PRO A 79 5.36 2.49 -24.12
C PRO A 79 4.69 3.69 -24.83
N VAL A 80 3.51 4.06 -24.34
CA VAL A 80 2.84 5.32 -24.68
C VAL A 80 3.31 6.39 -23.69
N PHE A 81 3.94 7.44 -24.20
CA PHE A 81 4.32 8.60 -23.40
C PHE A 81 3.13 9.54 -23.23
N ASP A 82 2.82 9.93 -22.00
CA ASP A 82 1.64 10.72 -21.67
C ASP A 82 1.99 11.85 -20.71
N ASP A 83 1.67 13.09 -21.08
CA ASP A 83 1.92 14.29 -20.27
C ASP A 83 1.08 14.30 -18.98
N GLY A 84 -0.01 13.53 -18.92
CA GLY A 84 -0.77 13.28 -17.70
C GLY A 84 0.04 12.60 -16.59
N LEU A 85 1.22 12.06 -16.91
CA LEU A 85 2.16 11.45 -15.99
C LEU A 85 3.34 12.34 -15.60
N LEU A 86 3.39 13.60 -16.04
CA LEU A 86 4.40 14.57 -15.62
C LEU A 86 4.37 14.77 -14.09
N GLU A 87 5.52 15.04 -13.50
CA GLU A 87 5.67 15.31 -12.06
C GLU A 87 5.03 16.65 -11.67
N VAL A 88 4.87 16.87 -10.38
CA VAL A 88 4.41 18.15 -9.83
C VAL A 88 5.24 19.32 -10.36
N ASP A 89 4.56 20.37 -10.75
CA ASP A 89 5.22 21.61 -11.16
C ASP A 89 5.74 22.34 -9.93
N LEU A 90 7.05 22.35 -9.76
CA LEU A 90 7.77 23.09 -8.73
C LEU A 90 8.83 24.00 -9.39
N GLU A 91 8.48 24.64 -10.52
CA GLU A 91 9.38 25.42 -11.33
C GLU A 91 10.29 26.37 -10.52
N PRO A 92 9.78 27.14 -9.51
CA PRO A 92 10.62 28.07 -8.75
C PRO A 92 11.69 27.37 -7.89
N TRP A 93 11.52 26.07 -7.60
CA TRP A 93 12.40 25.28 -6.73
C TRP A 93 13.26 24.29 -7.49
N SER A 94 13.03 24.14 -8.77
CA SER A 94 13.72 23.14 -9.58
C SER A 94 15.23 23.32 -9.57
N GLY A 95 15.97 22.23 -9.41
CA GLY A 95 17.43 22.21 -9.31
C GLY A 95 18.02 22.64 -7.97
N GLN A 96 17.23 23.27 -7.08
CA GLN A 96 17.71 23.63 -5.73
C GLN A 96 17.83 22.37 -4.85
N THR A 97 18.85 22.35 -4.00
CA THR A 97 18.93 21.37 -2.92
C THR A 97 17.90 21.67 -1.83
N ILE A 98 17.57 20.68 -1.04
CA ILE A 98 16.67 20.87 0.11
C ILE A 98 17.25 21.90 1.09
N ASP A 99 18.58 21.92 1.28
CA ASP A 99 19.24 22.83 2.20
C ASP A 99 19.21 24.29 1.69
N GLU A 100 19.43 24.52 0.39
CA GLU A 100 19.26 25.83 -0.25
C GLU A 100 17.80 26.32 -0.13
N LEU A 101 16.85 25.43 -0.36
CA LEU A 101 15.43 25.75 -0.26
C LEU A 101 15.02 26.11 1.19
N MET A 102 15.57 25.40 2.18
CA MET A 102 15.35 25.71 3.59
C MET A 102 15.92 27.07 4.01
N GLN A 103 16.97 27.55 3.35
CA GLN A 103 17.54 28.88 3.59
C GLN A 103 16.73 29.99 2.90
N GLY A 104 16.27 29.76 1.66
CA GLY A 104 15.64 30.79 0.83
C GLY A 104 14.12 30.85 0.88
N SER A 105 13.46 29.72 1.19
CA SER A 105 11.99 29.56 1.09
C SER A 105 11.42 28.73 2.24
N THR A 106 11.93 28.92 3.46
CA THR A 106 11.63 28.09 4.64
C THR A 106 10.14 27.92 4.89
N GLU A 107 9.35 28.99 4.84
CA GLU A 107 7.91 28.94 5.14
C GLU A 107 7.13 28.20 4.05
N ALA A 108 7.36 28.52 2.78
CA ALA A 108 6.71 27.82 1.67
C ALA A 108 7.07 26.32 1.65
N TYR A 109 8.31 25.97 1.98
CA TYR A 109 8.72 24.57 2.07
C TYR A 109 8.07 23.85 3.26
N LYS A 110 7.87 24.52 4.41
CA LYS A 110 7.08 23.96 5.53
C LYS A 110 5.63 23.72 5.13
N ILE A 111 4.99 24.67 4.42
CA ILE A 111 3.65 24.49 3.88
C ILE A 111 3.61 23.26 2.96
N TRP A 112 4.58 23.14 2.03
CA TRP A 112 4.69 21.95 1.17
C TRP A 112 4.81 20.64 1.95
N LYS A 113 5.55 20.65 3.06
CA LYS A 113 5.74 19.45 3.90
C LYS A 113 4.51 19.10 4.75
N GLN A 114 3.77 20.08 5.23
CA GLN A 114 2.69 19.88 6.21
C GLN A 114 1.29 19.99 5.60
N ARG A 115 1.08 20.96 4.70
CA ARG A 115 -0.22 21.30 4.11
C ARG A 115 -0.09 21.57 2.61
N PRO A 116 0.35 20.58 1.81
CA PRO A 116 0.73 20.79 0.41
C PRO A 116 -0.41 21.30 -0.47
N MET A 117 -1.67 21.07 -0.11
CA MET A 117 -2.84 21.63 -0.79
C MET A 117 -2.95 23.17 -0.68
N GLU A 118 -2.31 23.76 0.34
CA GLU A 118 -2.36 25.19 0.58
C GLU A 118 -1.17 25.94 -0.06
N LEU A 119 -0.14 25.21 -0.50
CA LEU A 119 1.03 25.85 -1.11
C LEU A 119 0.63 26.62 -2.36
N GLU A 120 1.04 27.88 -2.40
CA GLU A 120 0.94 28.75 -3.57
C GLU A 120 2.34 29.19 -3.99
N LEU A 121 2.66 29.05 -5.27
CA LEU A 121 3.92 29.45 -5.89
C LEU A 121 3.64 30.42 -7.03
N GLN A 122 4.68 31.13 -7.47
CA GLN A 122 4.63 32.01 -8.63
C GLN A 122 5.46 31.43 -9.78
N ARG A 123 4.88 31.38 -10.98
CA ARG A 123 5.63 31.05 -12.19
C ARG A 123 6.54 32.21 -12.62
N ARG A 124 7.43 31.96 -13.55
CA ARG A 124 8.34 32.98 -14.11
C ARG A 124 7.58 34.14 -14.78
N ASP A 125 6.37 33.91 -15.27
CA ASP A 125 5.51 34.96 -15.85
C ASP A 125 4.77 35.80 -14.80
N GLY A 126 4.95 35.51 -13.51
CA GLY A 126 4.34 36.19 -12.39
C GLY A 126 2.96 35.66 -11.99
N SER A 127 2.40 34.68 -12.71
CA SER A 127 1.12 34.07 -12.34
C SER A 127 1.25 33.17 -11.10
N SER A 128 0.28 33.28 -10.17
CA SER A 128 0.20 32.39 -9.01
C SER A 128 -0.47 31.07 -9.38
N TYR A 129 -0.05 29.97 -8.73
CA TYR A 129 -0.64 28.65 -8.89
C TYR A 129 -0.46 27.79 -7.65
N LYS A 130 -1.30 26.77 -7.53
CA LYS A 130 -1.22 25.77 -6.45
C LYS A 130 -0.76 24.43 -7.01
N PRO A 131 0.49 24.02 -6.76
CA PRO A 131 1.08 22.84 -7.40
C PRO A 131 0.29 21.55 -7.21
N LEU A 132 -0.13 21.24 -5.97
CA LEU A 132 -0.81 19.97 -5.69
C LEU A 132 -2.26 19.94 -6.22
N PRO A 133 -3.12 20.98 -6.07
CA PRO A 133 -4.42 21.04 -6.72
C PRO A 133 -4.37 20.86 -8.24
N GLU A 134 -3.39 21.48 -8.92
CA GLU A 134 -3.21 21.29 -10.38
C GLU A 134 -2.82 19.85 -10.70
N LEU A 135 -1.91 19.25 -9.91
CA LEU A 135 -1.51 17.85 -10.08
C LEU A 135 -2.66 16.87 -9.83
N MET A 136 -3.51 17.13 -8.85
CA MET A 136 -4.71 16.32 -8.61
C MET A 136 -5.68 16.38 -9.80
N LYS A 137 -5.87 17.57 -10.41
CA LYS A 137 -6.66 17.69 -11.64
C LYS A 137 -6.05 16.89 -12.80
N GLN A 138 -4.73 16.94 -12.96
CA GLN A 138 -3.99 16.15 -13.97
C GLN A 138 -4.19 14.64 -13.73
N ALA A 139 -4.07 14.18 -12.48
CA ALA A 139 -4.26 12.78 -12.09
C ALA A 139 -5.68 12.28 -12.42
N ARG A 140 -6.72 13.07 -12.12
CA ARG A 140 -8.11 12.74 -12.48
C ARG A 140 -8.28 12.58 -14.00
N GLY A 141 -7.71 13.49 -14.78
CA GLY A 141 -7.76 13.43 -16.25
C GLY A 141 -7.11 12.16 -16.78
N PHE A 142 -5.91 11.81 -16.27
CA PHE A 142 -5.21 10.61 -16.67
C PHE A 142 -6.00 9.33 -16.30
N ILE A 143 -6.50 9.21 -15.06
CA ILE A 143 -7.28 8.05 -14.62
C ILE A 143 -8.57 7.91 -15.45
N SER A 144 -9.29 9.00 -15.73
CA SER A 144 -10.49 8.96 -16.58
C SER A 144 -10.16 8.38 -17.94
N THR A 145 -9.16 8.92 -18.62
CA THR A 145 -8.72 8.46 -19.95
C THR A 145 -8.22 7.01 -19.92
N LEU A 146 -7.50 6.63 -18.86
CA LEU A 146 -7.01 5.26 -18.70
C LEU A 146 -8.16 4.26 -18.57
N LEU A 147 -9.18 4.57 -17.77
CA LEU A 147 -10.35 3.70 -17.56
C LEU A 147 -11.26 3.63 -18.78
N GLU A 148 -11.29 4.66 -19.62
CA GLU A 148 -11.98 4.62 -20.92
C GLU A 148 -11.28 3.66 -21.90
N ARG A 149 -9.95 3.65 -21.91
CA ARG A 149 -9.13 2.77 -22.78
C ARG A 149 -9.06 1.34 -22.25
N HIS A 150 -9.04 1.17 -20.94
CA HIS A 150 -8.92 -0.09 -20.23
C HIS A 150 -10.06 -0.22 -19.21
N PRO A 151 -11.27 -0.62 -19.66
CA PRO A 151 -12.43 -0.69 -18.76
C PRO A 151 -12.23 -1.75 -17.68
N ALA A 152 -12.83 -1.51 -16.51
CA ALA A 152 -12.77 -2.40 -15.35
C ALA A 152 -13.33 -3.82 -15.62
N THR A 153 -14.11 -3.99 -16.70
CA THR A 153 -14.59 -5.28 -17.20
C THR A 153 -13.55 -6.05 -18.03
N GLY A 154 -12.48 -5.37 -18.47
CA GLY A 154 -11.32 -5.98 -19.14
C GLY A 154 -10.47 -6.78 -18.15
N ASN A 155 -9.58 -7.60 -18.70
CA ASN A 155 -8.61 -8.37 -17.89
C ASN A 155 -7.19 -7.84 -18.08
N ASP A 156 -7.08 -6.56 -18.42
CA ASP A 156 -5.79 -5.96 -18.74
C ASP A 156 -4.93 -5.79 -17.49
N THR A 157 -3.63 -5.98 -17.65
CA THR A 157 -2.62 -5.51 -16.73
C THR A 157 -1.89 -4.36 -17.40
N VAL A 158 -1.95 -3.18 -16.80
CA VAL A 158 -1.40 -1.93 -17.31
C VAL A 158 -0.25 -1.47 -16.44
N LEU A 159 0.92 -1.27 -17.03
CA LEU A 159 2.09 -0.71 -16.37
C LEU A 159 2.12 0.81 -16.55
N VAL A 160 2.29 1.54 -15.47
CA VAL A 160 2.41 3.01 -15.46
C VAL A 160 3.71 3.39 -14.77
N VAL A 161 4.63 4.04 -15.47
CA VAL A 161 5.91 4.51 -14.92
C VAL A 161 5.92 6.03 -14.85
N ALA A 162 6.05 6.57 -13.64
CA ALA A 162 5.96 8.01 -13.41
C ALA A 162 6.84 8.48 -12.21
N HIS A 163 6.38 9.47 -11.47
CA HIS A 163 7.12 10.16 -10.44
C HIS A 163 6.41 10.12 -9.09
N ASN A 164 7.09 10.63 -8.06
CA ASN A 164 6.62 10.52 -6.67
C ASN A 164 5.26 11.19 -6.42
N ALA A 165 5.12 12.47 -6.78
CA ALA A 165 3.91 13.21 -6.42
C ALA A 165 2.73 12.82 -7.31
N ILE A 166 2.93 12.67 -8.63
CA ILE A 166 1.85 12.23 -9.52
C ILE A 166 1.34 10.84 -9.17
N LEU A 167 2.22 9.88 -8.83
CA LEU A 167 1.79 8.54 -8.43
C LEU A 167 0.94 8.58 -7.16
N ARG A 168 1.32 9.39 -6.16
CA ARG A 168 0.46 9.59 -4.97
C ARG A 168 -0.89 10.16 -5.36
N CYS A 169 -0.94 11.15 -6.26
CA CYS A 169 -2.21 11.72 -6.72
C CYS A 169 -3.06 10.68 -7.47
N LEU A 170 -2.45 9.84 -8.33
CA LEU A 170 -3.17 8.75 -8.99
C LEU A 170 -3.77 7.76 -7.97
N MET A 171 -2.98 7.37 -6.95
CA MET A 171 -3.46 6.50 -5.88
C MET A 171 -4.62 7.13 -5.10
N LEU A 172 -4.52 8.42 -4.77
CA LEU A 172 -5.60 9.14 -4.07
C LEU A 172 -6.86 9.24 -4.91
N VAL A 173 -6.75 9.55 -6.20
CA VAL A 173 -7.91 9.57 -7.12
C VAL A 173 -8.59 8.20 -7.17
N LEU A 174 -7.81 7.12 -7.25
CA LEU A 174 -8.34 5.76 -7.22
C LEU A 174 -9.07 5.43 -5.89
N LEU A 175 -8.62 6.01 -4.77
CA LEU A 175 -9.20 5.79 -3.43
C LEU A 175 -10.31 6.78 -3.05
N GLY A 176 -10.81 7.58 -4.00
CA GLY A 176 -11.88 8.55 -3.73
C GLY A 176 -11.41 9.84 -3.04
N GLU A 177 -10.11 10.14 -3.11
CA GLU A 177 -9.49 11.39 -2.61
C GLU A 177 -9.64 11.60 -1.11
N PRO A 178 -9.24 10.64 -0.26
CA PRO A 178 -9.32 10.81 1.18
C PRO A 178 -8.53 12.02 1.67
N ASP A 179 -9.09 12.74 2.64
CA ASP A 179 -8.48 13.94 3.22
C ASP A 179 -7.08 13.64 3.78
N HIS A 180 -6.15 14.57 3.53
CA HIS A 180 -4.76 14.47 3.99
C HIS A 180 -3.96 13.24 3.51
N GLY A 181 -4.49 12.44 2.58
CA GLY A 181 -3.90 11.18 2.10
C GLY A 181 -2.51 11.34 1.46
N PHE A 182 -2.21 12.49 0.84
CA PHE A 182 -0.95 12.72 0.11
C PHE A 182 0.31 12.47 0.97
N ARG A 183 0.28 12.76 2.27
CA ARG A 183 1.42 12.57 3.18
C ARG A 183 1.39 11.23 3.92
N ARG A 184 0.34 10.46 3.78
CA ARG A 184 0.18 9.15 4.41
C ARG A 184 0.75 7.99 3.57
N LEU A 185 1.11 8.25 2.32
CA LEU A 185 1.68 7.29 1.38
C LEU A 185 3.17 7.53 1.15
N ARG A 186 3.93 6.46 1.04
CA ARG A 186 5.34 6.48 0.59
C ARG A 186 5.44 5.88 -0.80
N VAL A 187 6.35 6.43 -1.63
CA VAL A 187 6.65 5.97 -2.99
C VAL A 187 8.15 6.08 -3.21
N ASP A 188 8.87 4.97 -3.09
CA ASP A 188 10.33 4.89 -3.26
C ASP A 188 10.72 4.71 -4.74
N ASN A 189 11.99 4.94 -5.08
CA ASN A 189 12.47 4.70 -6.44
C ASN A 189 12.29 3.23 -6.83
N THR A 190 11.80 2.97 -8.04
CA THR A 190 11.39 1.67 -8.57
C THR A 190 10.39 0.88 -7.71
N SER A 191 9.78 1.50 -6.71
CA SER A 191 8.73 0.81 -5.95
C SER A 191 7.55 0.46 -6.85
N LEU A 192 6.98 -0.72 -6.61
CA LEU A 192 5.78 -1.23 -7.27
C LEU A 192 4.58 -1.07 -6.33
N SER A 193 3.51 -0.47 -6.83
CA SER A 193 2.18 -0.51 -6.20
C SER A 193 1.18 -1.14 -7.16
N VAL A 194 0.30 -1.98 -6.65
CA VAL A 194 -0.65 -2.77 -7.45
C VAL A 194 -2.07 -2.46 -7.01
N PHE A 195 -2.90 -2.07 -7.97
CA PHE A 195 -4.32 -1.80 -7.78
C PHE A 195 -5.14 -2.71 -8.68
N ASN A 196 -6.16 -3.35 -8.11
CA ASN A 196 -7.16 -4.11 -8.84
C ASN A 196 -8.44 -3.27 -8.94
N ILE A 197 -8.98 -3.14 -10.14
CA ILE A 197 -10.18 -2.35 -10.41
C ILE A 197 -11.23 -3.27 -11.02
N ARG A 198 -12.40 -3.34 -10.37
CA ARG A 198 -13.55 -4.16 -10.78
C ARG A 198 -14.75 -3.28 -11.09
N PRO A 199 -15.70 -3.73 -11.91
CA PRO A 199 -16.99 -3.08 -12.03
C PRO A 199 -17.71 -3.09 -10.68
N GLY A 200 -18.38 -1.99 -10.34
CA GLY A 200 -19.27 -1.87 -9.18
C GLY A 200 -20.52 -1.10 -9.55
N ASP A 201 -21.58 -1.21 -8.75
CA ASP A 201 -22.89 -0.62 -9.02
C ASP A 201 -22.88 0.91 -9.09
N ASN A 202 -21.98 1.54 -8.30
CA ASN A 202 -21.85 3.00 -8.20
C ASN A 202 -20.55 3.52 -8.83
N GLY A 203 -19.93 2.75 -9.71
CA GLY A 203 -18.65 3.05 -10.31
C GLY A 203 -17.59 1.98 -10.04
N PRO A 204 -16.35 2.16 -10.50
CA PRO A 204 -15.29 1.18 -10.32
C PRO A 204 -14.99 0.93 -8.84
N GLN A 205 -14.94 -0.32 -8.43
CA GLN A 205 -14.43 -0.74 -7.12
C GLN A 205 -12.91 -0.92 -7.20
N VAL A 206 -12.19 -0.18 -6.39
CA VAL A 206 -10.73 -0.20 -6.36
C VAL A 206 -10.23 -0.94 -5.12
N GLN A 207 -9.27 -1.83 -5.32
CA GLN A 207 -8.60 -2.53 -4.24
C GLN A 207 -7.09 -2.41 -4.35
N ILE A 208 -6.46 -1.94 -3.30
CA ILE A 208 -5.02 -1.99 -3.13
C ILE A 208 -4.61 -3.44 -2.90
N GLU A 209 -3.86 -4.01 -3.82
CA GLU A 209 -3.25 -5.33 -3.62
C GLU A 209 -1.90 -5.21 -2.91
N CYS A 210 -1.11 -4.19 -3.28
CA CYS A 210 0.20 -3.91 -2.70
C CYS A 210 0.54 -2.43 -2.84
N LEU A 211 1.23 -1.83 -1.85
CA LEU A 211 1.80 -0.47 -1.97
C LEU A 211 3.30 -0.49 -1.72
N ASN A 212 4.00 0.29 -2.53
CA ASN A 212 5.41 0.65 -2.37
C ASN A 212 6.34 -0.55 -2.12
N SER A 213 6.13 -1.66 -2.81
CA SER A 213 7.04 -2.82 -2.74
C SER A 213 8.38 -2.48 -3.39
N THR A 214 9.46 -2.65 -2.63
CA THR A 214 10.86 -2.57 -3.09
C THR A 214 11.58 -3.91 -2.90
N THR A 215 10.83 -4.99 -2.78
CA THR A 215 11.36 -6.33 -2.42
C THR A 215 12.26 -6.95 -3.47
N HIS A 216 12.27 -6.41 -4.68
CA HIS A 216 13.27 -6.73 -5.72
C HIS A 216 14.66 -6.15 -5.43
N LEU A 217 14.78 -5.24 -4.44
CA LEU A 217 16.04 -4.61 -4.00
C LEU A 217 16.41 -5.01 -2.57
N GLN A 218 15.46 -4.93 -1.66
CA GLN A 218 15.64 -5.17 -0.23
C GLN A 218 14.30 -5.54 0.42
N PRO A 219 14.28 -6.30 1.52
CA PRO A 219 13.03 -6.70 2.17
C PRO A 219 12.12 -5.52 2.52
N LEU A 220 12.61 -4.57 3.30
CA LEU A 220 11.85 -3.40 3.74
C LEU A 220 12.60 -2.09 3.44
N PRO A 221 11.87 -1.00 3.13
CA PRO A 221 12.47 0.33 2.98
C PRO A 221 13.14 0.80 4.28
N ASN A 222 14.18 1.62 4.14
CA ASN A 222 14.85 2.23 5.29
C ASN A 222 13.89 3.12 6.08
N LYS A 223 13.82 2.94 7.41
CA LYS A 223 12.97 3.73 8.32
C LYS A 223 13.60 5.05 8.77
N GLY A 224 14.91 5.20 8.64
CA GLY A 224 15.65 6.34 9.20
C GLY A 224 15.52 6.38 10.74
N LYS A 225 15.16 7.53 11.29
CA LYS A 225 14.93 7.73 12.74
C LYS A 225 13.49 7.55 13.19
N ASN A 226 12.61 7.09 12.30
CA ASN A 226 11.22 6.86 12.65
C ASN A 226 11.06 5.63 13.54
N ALA A 227 10.02 5.61 14.37
CA ALA A 227 9.52 4.38 14.94
C ALA A 227 8.75 3.59 13.86
N ARG A 228 8.68 2.27 13.98
CA ARG A 228 8.10 1.40 12.96
C ARG A 228 7.18 0.34 13.57
N LEU A 229 6.00 0.19 12.98
CA LEU A 229 5.11 -0.95 13.23
C LEU A 229 5.09 -1.85 11.98
N ILE A 230 5.29 -3.15 12.21
CA ILE A 230 5.19 -4.19 11.20
C ILE A 230 3.92 -4.96 11.48
N LEU A 231 2.89 -4.78 10.65
CA LEU A 231 1.59 -5.43 10.75
C LEU A 231 1.56 -6.65 9.84
N VAL A 232 1.27 -7.83 10.40
CA VAL A 232 1.23 -9.09 9.68
C VAL A 232 -0.14 -9.75 9.86
N ARG A 233 -0.76 -10.21 8.77
CA ARG A 233 -1.91 -11.11 8.86
C ARG A 233 -1.42 -12.53 9.17
N HIS A 234 -2.13 -13.25 10.05
CA HIS A 234 -1.80 -14.66 10.36
C HIS A 234 -1.70 -15.53 9.10
N GLY A 235 -0.97 -16.63 9.18
CA GLY A 235 -0.85 -17.64 8.13
C GLY A 235 -2.19 -18.34 7.83
N GLU A 236 -2.24 -19.08 6.74
CA GLU A 236 -3.44 -19.78 6.26
C GLU A 236 -3.96 -20.81 7.28
N THR A 237 -5.28 -20.92 7.37
CA THR A 237 -6.01 -21.97 8.09
C THR A 237 -6.77 -22.85 7.09
N ASP A 238 -7.28 -24.01 7.53
CA ASP A 238 -8.11 -24.83 6.66
C ASP A 238 -9.42 -24.13 6.26
N TRP A 239 -9.94 -23.22 7.08
CA TRP A 239 -11.11 -22.43 6.74
C TRP A 239 -10.78 -21.35 5.69
N ASN A 240 -9.62 -20.70 5.76
CA ASN A 240 -9.19 -19.80 4.67
C ASN A 240 -9.07 -20.55 3.34
N LYS A 241 -8.44 -21.72 3.36
CA LYS A 241 -8.29 -22.58 2.17
C LYS A 241 -9.62 -23.02 1.59
N ALA A 242 -10.60 -23.35 2.46
CA ALA A 242 -11.93 -23.80 2.06
C ALA A 242 -12.86 -22.64 1.67
N GLY A 243 -12.48 -21.35 1.89
CA GLY A 243 -13.36 -20.20 1.66
C GLY A 243 -14.51 -20.09 2.65
N ARG A 244 -14.31 -20.57 3.90
CA ARG A 244 -15.29 -20.43 4.98
C ARG A 244 -15.10 -19.11 5.71
N PHE A 245 -16.19 -18.48 6.13
CA PHE A 245 -16.16 -17.31 6.98
C PHE A 245 -15.51 -17.65 8.33
N GLN A 246 -14.44 -16.93 8.65
CA GLN A 246 -13.65 -17.19 9.84
C GLN A 246 -13.62 -15.96 10.72
N GLY A 247 -14.31 -16.06 11.87
CA GLY A 247 -14.38 -15.00 12.85
C GLY A 247 -13.58 -15.36 14.11
N GLN A 248 -14.29 -15.41 15.24
CA GLN A 248 -13.70 -15.61 16.57
C GLN A 248 -13.61 -17.09 16.98
N ILE A 249 -14.20 -18.02 16.23
CA ILE A 249 -13.92 -19.44 16.43
C ILE A 249 -12.43 -19.69 16.17
N ASP A 250 -11.77 -20.31 17.16
CA ASP A 250 -10.31 -20.46 17.17
C ASP A 250 -9.84 -21.66 16.34
N ILE A 251 -9.64 -21.41 15.06
CA ILE A 251 -9.11 -22.37 14.08
C ILE A 251 -7.58 -22.20 13.98
N PRO A 252 -6.78 -23.28 14.17
CA PRO A 252 -5.32 -23.20 14.10
C PRO A 252 -4.79 -23.00 12.69
N LEU A 253 -3.51 -22.65 12.58
CA LEU A 253 -2.80 -22.65 11.30
C LEU A 253 -2.80 -24.07 10.70
N ASN A 254 -2.96 -24.14 9.38
CA ASN A 254 -2.65 -25.35 8.65
C ASN A 254 -1.14 -25.43 8.30
N GLU A 255 -0.72 -26.50 7.65
CA GLU A 255 0.70 -26.68 7.27
C GLU A 255 1.20 -25.55 6.34
N ASN A 256 0.34 -25.08 5.41
CA ASN A 256 0.69 -23.97 4.54
C ASN A 256 0.83 -22.66 5.33
N GLY A 257 -0.05 -22.40 6.30
CA GLY A 257 0.05 -21.24 7.17
C GLY A 257 1.33 -21.20 8.00
N ARG A 258 1.81 -22.36 8.49
CA ARG A 258 3.11 -22.46 9.17
C ARG A 258 4.27 -22.17 8.22
N ARG A 259 4.20 -22.65 6.97
CA ARG A 259 5.19 -22.30 5.92
C ARG A 259 5.18 -20.81 5.60
N GLN A 260 4.01 -20.18 5.54
CA GLN A 260 3.88 -18.73 5.33
C GLN A 260 4.48 -17.95 6.52
N ALA A 261 4.21 -18.36 7.74
CA ALA A 261 4.81 -17.75 8.94
C ALA A 261 6.35 -17.91 8.95
N ALA A 262 6.87 -19.07 8.58
CA ALA A 262 8.32 -19.32 8.45
C ALA A 262 8.94 -18.45 7.33
N ALA A 263 8.27 -18.28 6.21
CA ALA A 263 8.74 -17.39 5.15
C ALA A 263 8.74 -15.91 5.59
N ALA A 264 7.72 -15.48 6.35
CA ALA A 264 7.69 -14.15 6.96
C ALA A 264 8.82 -13.97 8.00
N ARG A 265 9.13 -15.01 8.81
CA ARG A 265 10.30 -15.03 9.70
C ARG A 265 11.59 -14.78 8.91
N ASP A 266 11.82 -15.56 7.86
CA ASP A 266 13.04 -15.46 7.05
C ASP A 266 13.15 -14.11 6.33
N PHE A 267 12.00 -13.52 5.97
CA PHE A 267 11.91 -12.19 5.38
C PHE A 267 12.24 -11.08 6.38
N LEU A 268 11.88 -11.25 7.65
CA LEU A 268 12.05 -10.25 8.71
C LEU A 268 13.28 -10.50 9.60
N LYS A 269 14.01 -11.60 9.44
CA LYS A 269 15.08 -12.04 10.36
C LYS A 269 16.19 -11.02 10.61
N ASP A 270 16.51 -10.19 9.62
CA ASP A 270 17.54 -9.15 9.72
C ASP A 270 17.00 -7.77 10.11
N ILE A 271 15.69 -7.67 10.37
CA ILE A 271 15.03 -6.44 10.83
C ILE A 271 15.01 -6.44 12.35
N PRO A 272 15.63 -5.48 13.04
CA PRO A 272 15.52 -5.39 14.48
C PRO A 272 14.06 -5.25 14.92
N ILE A 273 13.59 -6.14 15.80
CA ILE A 273 12.27 -6.09 16.44
C ILE A 273 12.51 -5.98 17.94
N ASP A 274 11.88 -5.00 18.57
CA ASP A 274 12.07 -4.70 19.99
C ASP A 274 10.95 -5.28 20.87
N ARG A 275 9.71 -5.27 20.37
CA ARG A 275 8.51 -5.79 21.05
C ARG A 275 7.54 -6.39 20.03
N ALA A 276 6.64 -7.26 20.51
CA ALA A 276 5.62 -7.86 19.67
C ALA A 276 4.26 -7.93 20.36
N TRP A 277 3.21 -7.75 19.56
CA TRP A 277 1.80 -7.95 19.95
C TRP A 277 1.11 -8.93 19.02
N SER A 278 0.16 -9.67 19.55
CA SER A 278 -0.77 -10.48 18.74
C SER A 278 -2.18 -10.42 19.28
N SER A 279 -3.15 -10.79 18.43
CA SER A 279 -4.46 -11.22 18.89
C SER A 279 -4.33 -12.42 19.83
N THR A 280 -5.32 -12.61 20.72
CA THR A 280 -5.38 -13.73 21.66
C THR A 280 -5.73 -15.08 21.02
N LEU A 281 -6.18 -15.08 19.74
CA LEU A 281 -6.49 -16.32 19.02
C LEU A 281 -5.21 -17.09 18.64
N SER A 282 -5.32 -18.43 18.53
CA SER A 282 -4.18 -19.32 18.30
C SER A 282 -3.40 -19.02 17.01
N ARG A 283 -4.11 -18.79 15.89
CA ARG A 283 -3.48 -18.58 14.57
C ARG A 283 -2.55 -17.35 14.47
N PRO A 284 -2.90 -16.14 14.96
CA PRO A 284 -1.96 -15.02 14.99
C PRO A 284 -0.88 -15.21 16.05
N THR A 285 -1.20 -15.81 17.20
CA THR A 285 -0.21 -16.13 18.22
C THR A 285 0.85 -17.08 17.70
N GLU A 286 0.48 -18.20 17.07
CA GLU A 286 1.40 -19.17 16.46
C GLU A 286 2.22 -18.51 15.33
N THR A 287 1.58 -17.67 14.49
CA THR A 287 2.30 -16.90 13.44
C THR A 287 3.35 -15.98 14.07
N ALA A 288 3.01 -15.24 15.13
CA ALA A 288 3.96 -14.37 15.82
C ALA A 288 5.12 -15.16 16.44
N GLN A 289 4.83 -16.29 17.10
CA GLN A 289 5.84 -17.16 17.69
C GLN A 289 6.84 -17.68 16.66
N ILE A 290 6.35 -18.14 15.50
CA ILE A 290 7.21 -18.60 14.39
C ILE A 290 8.09 -17.45 13.86
N ILE A 291 7.54 -16.25 13.69
CA ILE A 291 8.34 -15.08 13.27
C ILE A 291 9.43 -14.77 14.31
N LEU A 292 9.07 -14.83 15.61
CA LEU A 292 9.94 -14.51 16.71
C LEU A 292 11.01 -15.60 16.99
N GLU A 293 10.98 -16.76 16.35
CA GLU A 293 12.11 -17.71 16.40
C GLU A 293 13.44 -17.08 15.95
N ALA A 294 13.38 -16.07 15.04
CA ALA A 294 14.54 -15.29 14.64
C ALA A 294 14.89 -14.14 15.61
N HIS A 295 14.05 -13.89 16.61
CA HIS A 295 14.16 -12.80 17.60
C HIS A 295 13.82 -13.30 19.01
N PRO A 296 14.60 -14.25 19.55
CA PRO A 296 14.20 -15.04 20.74
C PRO A 296 14.04 -14.22 22.02
N ASP A 297 14.66 -13.04 22.10
CA ASP A 297 14.60 -12.18 23.28
C ASP A 297 13.41 -11.19 23.26
N VAL A 298 12.61 -11.18 22.16
CA VAL A 298 11.48 -10.26 22.00
C VAL A 298 10.26 -10.77 22.72
N PRO A 299 9.71 -10.00 23.69
CA PRO A 299 8.47 -10.41 24.39
C PRO A 299 7.25 -10.28 23.46
N LEU A 300 6.36 -11.28 23.55
CA LEU A 300 5.07 -11.29 22.86
C LEU A 300 3.94 -11.00 23.86
N THR A 301 3.17 -9.94 23.61
CA THR A 301 1.98 -9.58 24.39
C THR A 301 0.73 -9.87 23.54
N GLN A 302 -0.29 -10.48 24.16
CA GLN A 302 -1.58 -10.74 23.54
C GLN A 302 -2.62 -9.72 23.99
N ILE A 303 -3.47 -9.23 23.07
CA ILE A 303 -4.53 -8.28 23.38
C ILE A 303 -5.83 -8.62 22.62
N ASP A 304 -6.97 -8.50 23.31
CA ASP A 304 -8.30 -8.80 22.76
C ASP A 304 -8.77 -7.80 21.72
N GLY A 305 -8.28 -6.55 21.76
CA GLY A 305 -8.63 -5.53 20.77
C GLY A 305 -8.20 -5.85 19.33
N LEU A 306 -7.28 -6.83 19.15
CA LEU A 306 -6.84 -7.33 17.85
C LEU A 306 -7.53 -8.63 17.40
N VAL A 307 -8.56 -9.12 18.12
CA VAL A 307 -9.34 -10.31 17.73
C VAL A 307 -10.13 -10.03 16.45
N GLU A 308 -10.30 -11.05 15.61
CA GLU A 308 -11.02 -10.93 14.34
C GLU A 308 -12.48 -10.50 14.53
N ILE A 309 -13.12 -10.00 13.45
CA ILE A 309 -14.55 -9.71 13.46
C ILE A 309 -15.36 -10.96 13.84
N GLY A 310 -16.29 -10.82 14.78
CA GLY A 310 -17.26 -11.86 15.08
C GLY A 310 -18.31 -11.91 13.98
N HIS A 311 -18.28 -12.96 13.17
CA HIS A 311 -19.28 -13.18 12.12
C HIS A 311 -20.56 -13.84 12.62
N GLY A 312 -20.64 -14.17 13.92
CA GLY A 312 -21.80 -14.78 14.55
C GLY A 312 -22.20 -16.08 13.83
N VAL A 313 -23.45 -16.20 13.43
CA VAL A 313 -23.98 -17.43 12.79
C VAL A 313 -23.37 -17.74 11.41
N TRP A 314 -22.59 -16.83 10.83
CA TRP A 314 -21.90 -17.09 9.58
C TRP A 314 -20.56 -17.82 9.77
N GLU A 315 -20.05 -17.88 10.98
CA GLU A 315 -18.77 -18.56 11.25
C GLU A 315 -18.80 -20.03 10.88
N GLY A 316 -17.79 -20.46 10.13
CA GLY A 316 -17.67 -21.82 9.59
C GLY A 316 -18.47 -22.10 8.33
N LYS A 317 -19.36 -21.20 7.89
CA LYS A 317 -20.15 -21.36 6.69
C LYS A 317 -19.40 -20.91 5.43
N LEU A 318 -19.73 -21.56 4.31
CA LEU A 318 -19.39 -21.08 2.97
C LEU A 318 -20.34 -19.93 2.56
N GLU A 319 -19.92 -19.11 1.63
CA GLU A 319 -20.79 -18.08 1.05
C GLU A 319 -22.11 -18.65 0.49
N SER A 320 -22.06 -19.80 -0.18
CA SER A 320 -23.24 -20.50 -0.69
C SER A 320 -24.21 -20.90 0.42
N GLU A 321 -23.70 -21.37 1.56
CA GLU A 321 -24.50 -21.74 2.73
C GLU A 321 -25.14 -20.52 3.40
N ILE A 322 -24.43 -19.39 3.44
CA ILE A 322 -24.97 -18.12 3.96
C ILE A 322 -26.07 -17.59 3.05
N ARG A 323 -25.93 -17.74 1.72
CA ARG A 323 -26.94 -17.27 0.76
C ARG A 323 -28.28 -17.95 0.89
N GLU A 324 -28.34 -19.16 1.43
CA GLU A 324 -29.61 -19.86 1.62
C GLU A 324 -30.57 -19.10 2.55
N ASP A 325 -30.02 -18.51 3.63
CA ASP A 325 -30.82 -17.84 4.65
C ASP A 325 -30.65 -16.30 4.66
N TRP A 326 -29.52 -15.77 4.18
CA TRP A 326 -29.14 -14.33 4.30
C TRP A 326 -28.61 -13.72 2.99
N SER A 327 -29.19 -14.05 1.84
CA SER A 327 -28.69 -13.57 0.54
C SER A 327 -28.60 -12.04 0.46
N GLU A 328 -29.67 -11.32 0.86
CA GLU A 328 -29.71 -9.87 0.81
C GLU A 328 -28.68 -9.22 1.77
N LEU A 329 -28.52 -9.79 2.97
CA LEU A 329 -27.57 -9.28 3.97
C LEU A 329 -26.13 -9.50 3.50
N LEU A 330 -25.84 -10.66 2.90
CA LEU A 330 -24.54 -10.97 2.34
C LEU A 330 -24.18 -10.04 1.15
N ASP A 331 -25.14 -9.76 0.28
CA ASP A 331 -24.95 -8.81 -0.82
C ASP A 331 -24.75 -7.39 -0.29
N THR A 332 -25.44 -7.02 0.79
CA THR A 332 -25.24 -5.74 1.47
C THR A 332 -23.85 -5.67 2.11
N TRP A 333 -23.38 -6.74 2.76
CA TRP A 333 -22.03 -6.84 3.32
C TRP A 333 -20.94 -6.57 2.26
N LYS A 334 -21.14 -7.06 1.04
CA LYS A 334 -20.19 -6.84 -0.05
C LYS A 334 -20.22 -5.42 -0.63
N ARG A 335 -21.35 -4.72 -0.53
CA ARG A 335 -21.53 -3.39 -1.14
C ARG A 335 -21.41 -2.23 -0.15
N ALA A 336 -21.92 -2.41 1.05
CA ALA A 336 -22.05 -1.40 2.10
C ALA A 336 -21.83 -2.03 3.48
N PRO A 337 -20.59 -2.54 3.75
CA PRO A 337 -20.27 -3.29 4.97
C PRO A 337 -20.57 -2.50 6.24
N GLU A 338 -20.49 -1.17 6.17
CA GLU A 338 -20.76 -0.25 7.28
C GLU A 338 -22.23 -0.26 7.74
N THR A 339 -23.13 -0.78 6.94
CA THR A 339 -24.58 -0.85 7.27
C THR A 339 -25.02 -2.20 7.82
N VAL A 340 -24.13 -3.20 7.85
CA VAL A 340 -24.47 -4.56 8.20
C VAL A 340 -24.24 -4.85 9.67
N GLN A 341 -25.30 -5.30 10.37
CA GLN A 341 -25.23 -6.01 11.62
C GLN A 341 -25.21 -7.50 11.34
N MET A 342 -24.11 -8.18 11.60
CA MET A 342 -24.06 -9.63 11.45
C MET A 342 -24.97 -10.33 12.48
N PRO A 343 -25.74 -11.34 12.08
CA PRO A 343 -26.60 -12.06 13.01
C PRO A 343 -25.76 -12.69 14.13
N GLU A 344 -26.01 -12.29 15.38
CA GLU A 344 -25.25 -12.70 16.58
C GLU A 344 -23.73 -12.34 16.52
N GLY A 345 -23.34 -11.41 15.66
CA GLY A 345 -21.95 -11.00 15.46
C GLY A 345 -21.72 -9.52 15.67
N GLU A 346 -20.54 -9.05 15.28
CA GLU A 346 -20.14 -7.63 15.35
C GLU A 346 -20.58 -6.86 14.09
N THR A 347 -20.64 -5.54 14.20
CA THR A 347 -20.59 -4.61 13.08
C THR A 347 -19.12 -4.30 12.73
N ILE A 348 -18.88 -3.79 11.51
CA ILE A 348 -17.53 -3.32 11.17
C ILE A 348 -17.12 -2.09 11.98
N GLN A 349 -18.07 -1.28 12.47
CA GLN A 349 -17.81 -0.16 13.37
C GLN A 349 -17.31 -0.61 14.73
N ASP A 350 -17.82 -1.73 15.29
CA ASP A 350 -17.33 -2.31 16.54
C ASP A 350 -15.87 -2.73 16.39
N VAL A 351 -15.55 -3.43 15.29
CA VAL A 351 -14.17 -3.84 14.96
C VAL A 351 -13.28 -2.63 14.76
N TRP A 352 -13.74 -1.61 14.03
CA TRP A 352 -13.01 -0.35 13.83
C TRP A 352 -12.68 0.31 15.17
N ALA A 353 -13.68 0.51 16.01
CA ALA A 353 -13.50 1.21 17.28
C ALA A 353 -12.48 0.52 18.20
N ARG A 354 -12.51 -0.83 18.29
CA ARG A 354 -11.57 -1.56 19.17
C ARG A 354 -10.19 -1.72 18.56
N SER A 355 -10.09 -1.97 17.25
CA SER A 355 -8.80 -2.19 16.57
C SER A 355 -7.98 -0.91 16.43
N VAL A 356 -8.62 0.21 16.02
CA VAL A 356 -7.97 1.52 15.91
C VAL A 356 -7.52 2.03 17.29
N ARG A 357 -8.33 1.79 18.34
CA ARG A 357 -7.91 2.11 19.71
C ARG A 357 -6.67 1.33 20.11
N SER A 358 -6.70 0.00 19.95
CA SER A 358 -5.55 -0.86 20.32
C SER A 358 -4.31 -0.53 19.51
N TRP A 359 -4.46 -0.23 18.21
CA TRP A 359 -3.37 0.28 17.40
C TRP A 359 -2.82 1.60 17.92
N GLY A 360 -3.71 2.54 18.29
CA GLY A 360 -3.32 3.84 18.84
C GLY A 360 -2.59 3.71 20.19
N GLU A 361 -3.00 2.77 21.05
CA GLU A 361 -2.32 2.45 22.31
C GLU A 361 -0.92 1.91 22.06
N ILE A 362 -0.76 0.92 21.18
CA ILE A 362 0.56 0.38 20.78
C ILE A 362 1.45 1.48 20.18
N ALA A 363 0.89 2.28 19.27
CA ALA A 363 1.61 3.37 18.59
C ALA A 363 2.02 4.49 19.56
N GLY A 364 1.16 4.80 20.55
CA GLY A 364 1.43 5.80 21.57
C GLY A 364 2.52 5.43 22.58
N GLU A 365 2.82 4.14 22.72
CA GLU A 365 3.90 3.62 23.57
C GLU A 365 5.26 3.52 22.87
N LEU A 366 5.32 3.78 21.54
CA LEU A 366 6.55 3.63 20.78
C LEU A 366 7.62 4.63 21.21
N LYS A 367 8.81 4.12 21.40
CA LYS A 367 10.00 4.96 21.55
C LYS A 367 10.56 5.36 20.18
N PRO A 368 11.31 6.48 20.10
CA PRO A 368 12.04 6.82 18.89
C PRO A 368 12.88 5.65 18.38
N GLU A 369 12.85 5.42 17.08
CA GLU A 369 13.61 4.36 16.39
C GLU A 369 13.20 2.91 16.76
N GLU A 370 12.23 2.70 17.64
CA GLU A 370 11.73 1.36 18.01
C GLU A 370 11.03 0.68 16.81
N THR A 371 11.13 -0.64 16.73
CA THR A 371 10.39 -1.46 15.77
C THR A 371 9.55 -2.50 16.50
N VAL A 372 8.26 -2.54 16.16
CA VAL A 372 7.28 -3.38 16.82
C VAL A 372 6.60 -4.29 15.79
N LEU A 373 6.46 -5.58 16.12
CA LEU A 373 5.67 -6.54 15.37
C LEU A 373 4.24 -6.59 15.92
N VAL A 374 3.24 -6.55 15.04
CA VAL A 374 1.81 -6.75 15.38
C VAL A 374 1.25 -7.84 14.46
N VAL A 375 0.73 -8.92 15.01
CA VAL A 375 0.14 -10.01 14.23
C VAL A 375 -1.34 -10.13 14.54
N ALA A 376 -2.17 -9.94 13.51
CA ALA A 376 -3.62 -9.94 13.67
C ALA A 376 -4.33 -10.60 12.46
N HIS A 377 -5.51 -10.14 12.10
CA HIS A 377 -6.43 -10.78 11.18
C HIS A 377 -6.79 -9.85 10.02
N ASP A 378 -7.62 -10.35 9.11
CA ASP A 378 -7.97 -9.65 7.88
C ASP A 378 -8.79 -8.38 8.14
N ALA A 379 -9.97 -8.49 8.80
CA ALA A 379 -10.83 -7.32 9.04
C ALA A 379 -10.16 -6.31 9.98
N VAL A 380 -9.48 -6.78 11.03
CA VAL A 380 -8.73 -5.93 11.96
C VAL A 380 -7.64 -5.14 11.23
N ASN A 381 -6.83 -5.81 10.42
CA ASN A 381 -5.78 -5.13 9.66
C ASN A 381 -6.37 -4.12 8.66
N LYS A 382 -7.47 -4.48 7.99
CA LYS A 382 -8.16 -3.58 7.06
C LYS A 382 -8.70 -2.33 7.74
N THR A 383 -9.34 -2.46 8.90
CA THR A 383 -9.84 -1.30 9.66
C THR A 383 -8.73 -0.36 10.09
N ILE A 384 -7.62 -0.88 10.62
CA ILE A 384 -6.44 -0.10 10.98
C ILE A 384 -5.86 0.61 9.74
N LEU A 385 -5.71 -0.10 8.63
CA LEU A 385 -5.12 0.46 7.41
C LEU A 385 -6.02 1.48 6.72
N CYS A 386 -7.34 1.26 6.71
CA CYS A 386 -8.30 2.24 6.21
C CYS A 386 -8.24 3.53 7.03
N ASP A 387 -8.21 3.45 8.36
CA ASP A 387 -8.04 4.62 9.24
C ASP A 387 -6.74 5.38 8.94
N LEU A 388 -5.62 4.66 8.85
CA LEU A 388 -4.31 5.23 8.52
C LEU A 388 -4.28 5.90 7.13
N LEU A 389 -5.04 5.39 6.17
CA LEU A 389 -5.17 5.96 4.82
C LEU A 389 -6.19 7.10 4.73
N GLY A 390 -6.97 7.35 5.79
CA GLY A 390 -8.04 8.35 5.82
C GLY A 390 -9.32 7.88 5.13
N LEU A 391 -9.49 6.58 5.00
CA LEU A 391 -10.70 5.92 4.52
C LEU A 391 -11.69 5.68 5.69
N THR A 392 -12.85 5.14 5.39
CA THR A 392 -13.95 4.92 6.33
C THR A 392 -14.30 3.42 6.46
N PRO A 393 -15.15 3.02 7.40
CA PRO A 393 -15.64 1.64 7.47
C PRO A 393 -16.32 1.13 6.19
N ALA A 394 -16.86 2.02 5.34
CA ALA A 394 -17.41 1.67 4.03
C ALA A 394 -16.33 1.15 3.06
N ASP A 395 -15.07 1.51 3.29
CA ASP A 395 -13.96 1.27 2.36
C ASP A 395 -13.12 0.04 2.70
N ILE A 396 -13.56 -0.85 3.61
CA ILE A 396 -12.74 -2.00 4.04
C ILE A 396 -12.32 -2.92 2.89
N TRP A 397 -13.07 -2.93 1.78
CA TRP A 397 -12.73 -3.70 0.59
C TRP A 397 -11.65 -3.05 -0.29
N ALA A 398 -11.34 -1.77 -0.02
CA ALA A 398 -10.27 -1.06 -0.72
C ALA A 398 -8.87 -1.59 -0.39
N VAL A 399 -8.72 -2.39 0.66
CA VAL A 399 -7.42 -2.94 1.09
C VAL A 399 -7.45 -4.46 1.05
N LYS A 400 -6.46 -5.08 0.41
CA LYS A 400 -6.23 -6.52 0.43
C LYS A 400 -5.20 -6.89 1.51
N GLN A 401 -5.43 -7.99 2.21
CA GLN A 401 -4.49 -8.57 3.16
C GLN A 401 -4.30 -10.05 2.87
N GLY A 402 -3.13 -10.43 2.36
CA GLY A 402 -2.77 -11.84 2.13
C GLY A 402 -2.37 -12.54 3.43
N ASN A 403 -2.61 -13.85 3.55
CA ASN A 403 -2.11 -14.64 4.69
C ASN A 403 -0.59 -14.56 4.76
N GLY A 404 -0.04 -14.18 5.92
CA GLY A 404 1.39 -13.91 6.11
C GLY A 404 1.91 -12.67 5.40
N GLY A 405 1.03 -11.83 4.81
CA GLY A 405 1.38 -10.57 4.19
C GLY A 405 1.90 -9.55 5.19
N VAL A 406 2.96 -8.84 4.84
CA VAL A 406 3.66 -7.88 5.70
C VAL A 406 3.33 -6.46 5.28
N THR A 407 2.86 -5.64 6.21
CA THR A 407 2.60 -4.21 6.04
C THR A 407 3.47 -3.42 7.00
N VAL A 408 3.96 -2.27 6.60
CA VAL A 408 4.83 -1.41 7.42
C VAL A 408 4.26 -0.02 7.53
N VAL A 409 4.18 0.47 8.76
CA VAL A 409 3.77 1.84 9.09
C VAL A 409 4.92 2.51 9.85
N ASP A 410 5.39 3.64 9.34
CA ASP A 410 6.41 4.44 10.00
C ASP A 410 5.76 5.65 10.69
N ILE A 411 6.14 5.88 11.95
CA ILE A 411 5.70 7.02 12.76
C ILE A 411 6.89 7.96 12.90
N ALA A 412 6.70 9.20 12.45
CA ALA A 412 7.75 10.20 12.50
C ALA A 412 8.14 10.53 13.95
N ALA A 413 9.45 10.73 14.16
CA ALA A 413 9.96 11.22 15.44
C ALA A 413 9.49 12.65 15.77
N ASP A 414 9.08 13.43 14.75
CA ASP A 414 8.55 14.78 14.90
C ASP A 414 7.05 14.73 15.20
N PRO A 415 6.60 15.21 16.38
CA PRO A 415 5.19 15.24 16.75
C PRO A 415 4.38 16.10 15.76
N GLY A 416 3.24 15.60 15.35
CA GLY A 416 2.32 16.29 14.42
C GLY A 416 2.49 15.90 12.94
N GLN A 417 3.45 15.06 12.60
CA GLN A 417 3.47 14.40 11.29
C GLN A 417 2.53 13.19 11.30
N PRO A 418 1.75 12.95 10.25
CA PRO A 418 0.92 11.75 10.18
C PRO A 418 1.77 10.49 10.12
N ALA A 419 1.22 9.38 10.61
CA ALA A 419 1.76 8.07 10.33
C ALA A 419 1.78 7.81 8.80
N VAL A 420 2.81 7.13 8.33
CA VAL A 420 3.01 6.85 6.90
C VAL A 420 2.88 5.35 6.66
N VAL A 421 1.95 4.96 5.81
CA VAL A 421 1.91 3.61 5.27
C VAL A 421 3.11 3.47 4.32
N THR A 422 4.18 2.89 4.85
CA THR A 422 5.47 2.79 4.16
C THR A 422 5.44 1.73 3.07
N CYS A 423 4.84 0.58 3.35
CA CYS A 423 4.45 -0.41 2.36
C CYS A 423 3.26 -1.22 2.88
N LEU A 424 2.48 -1.80 1.98
CA LEU A 424 1.26 -2.53 2.32
C LEU A 424 1.24 -3.89 1.62
N ASN A 425 0.90 -4.93 2.39
CA ASN A 425 0.64 -6.29 1.89
C ASN A 425 1.76 -6.86 1.02
N LEU A 426 3.00 -6.80 1.51
CA LEU A 426 4.13 -7.46 0.85
C LEU A 426 3.97 -8.98 0.99
N THR A 427 3.92 -9.68 -0.14
CA THR A 427 3.81 -11.16 -0.22
C THR A 427 4.90 -11.78 -1.09
N SER A 428 5.89 -11.00 -1.51
CA SER A 428 6.97 -11.45 -2.40
C SER A 428 7.85 -12.55 -1.80
N HIS A 429 7.89 -12.68 -0.48
CA HIS A 429 8.55 -13.79 0.21
C HIS A 429 7.90 -15.16 -0.05
N PHE A 430 6.75 -15.16 -0.74
CA PHE A 430 6.12 -16.40 -1.28
C PHE A 430 6.45 -16.63 -2.76
N GLY A 431 7.43 -15.93 -3.31
CA GLY A 431 7.94 -16.14 -4.68
C GLY A 431 7.24 -15.37 -5.79
N SER A 432 6.36 -14.42 -5.47
CA SER A 432 5.70 -13.54 -6.47
C SER A 432 5.45 -12.15 -5.92
N VAL A 433 5.66 -11.13 -6.76
CA VAL A 433 5.31 -9.73 -6.42
C VAL A 433 3.80 -9.48 -6.49
N ILE A 434 3.06 -10.37 -7.15
CA ILE A 434 1.59 -10.39 -7.18
C ILE A 434 1.12 -11.36 -6.10
N ASP A 435 0.19 -10.93 -5.28
CA ASP A 435 -0.35 -11.74 -4.18
C ASP A 435 -1.13 -12.96 -4.71
N ARG A 436 -0.62 -14.16 -4.40
CA ARG A 436 -1.21 -15.45 -4.74
C ARG A 436 -1.75 -16.19 -3.50
N THR A 437 -1.81 -15.53 -2.36
CA THR A 437 -2.36 -16.16 -1.14
C THR A 437 -3.86 -16.37 -1.25
N ALA A 438 -4.41 -17.25 -0.40
CA ALA A 438 -5.84 -17.49 -0.36
C ALA A 438 -6.59 -16.18 -0.04
N ALA A 439 -7.66 -15.90 -0.78
CA ALA A 439 -8.46 -14.68 -0.57
C ALA A 439 -9.29 -14.87 0.66
N GLY A 440 -9.38 -15.64 1.50
CA GLY A 440 -10.29 -15.78 2.66
C GLY A 440 -11.74 -15.36 2.34
N ALA A 441 -12.70 -15.93 2.98
CA ALA A 441 -14.07 -15.40 2.98
C ALA A 441 -14.19 -14.39 4.11
N LEU A 442 -14.40 -13.12 3.78
CA LEU A 442 -14.83 -12.05 4.68
C LEU A 442 -16.20 -11.55 4.29
#